data_de0758aac07956151184b45a5657ce6d
#
_entry.id   de0758aac07956151184b45a5657ce6d
#
_cell.length_a   1.000
_cell.length_b   1.000
_cell.length_c   1.000
_cell.angle_alpha   90.00
_cell.angle_beta   90.00
_cell.angle_gamma   90.00
#
_symmetry.space_group_name_H-M   'P 1'
#
loop_
_entity.id
_entity.type
_entity.pdbx_description
1 polymer ?
#
loop_
_entity_poly.entity_id
_entity_poly.type
_entity_poly.pdbx_seq_one_letter_code
_entity_poly.pdbx_strand_id
1 'polypeptide(L)'
;MTTGYLAQVGESETYIQFPINYLQQEWVSGQPWEYEFWNGGFAISNFHNMTQGDYQNQCSVYWPNGGHSGKNFAVAFGYSDSYNDSQATYDKCAKIYLTDATGYRVENDDEPVEGTPKYGKFNSVWVCNTTYAYLVMKDGNSFTQGSLSAQKGWFKVVFVALDATGKPTGKEVEYYLANFDSSKDAESGLTNKIRTGWNQVDLSGLGDSVCTVAINFEGSDSSAYGLNTPAYVAIDDIDVTVNE
;
A
#
# COMPACT_ATOMS: atom_id res chain seq x y z
N MET A 1 11.97 7.28 -16.27
CA MET A 1 12.29 5.88 -16.69
C MET A 1 11.56 5.01 -15.73
N THR A 2 10.40 4.52 -16.13
CA THR A 2 9.56 3.67 -15.28
C THR A 2 10.20 2.32 -15.23
N THR A 3 10.50 1.89 -14.06
CA THR A 3 11.01 0.57 -13.78
C THR A 3 9.94 -0.19 -13.02
N GLY A 4 9.92 -1.49 -13.11
CA GLY A 4 9.06 -2.31 -12.31
C GLY A 4 9.87 -3.12 -11.32
N TYR A 5 9.20 -3.58 -10.29
CA TYR A 5 9.72 -4.65 -9.46
C TYR A 5 9.35 -5.98 -10.09
N LEU A 6 10.33 -6.85 -10.19
CA LEU A 6 10.18 -8.21 -10.69
C LEU A 6 11.00 -9.15 -9.82
N ALA A 7 10.35 -10.11 -9.18
CA ALA A 7 11.01 -11.14 -8.39
C ALA A 7 10.43 -12.50 -8.70
N GLN A 8 11.32 -13.45 -9.04
CA GLN A 8 10.93 -14.85 -9.23
C GLN A 8 10.50 -15.48 -7.91
N VAL A 9 9.40 -16.22 -7.94
CA VAL A 9 8.91 -16.95 -6.78
C VAL A 9 9.56 -18.32 -6.72
N GLY A 10 10.54 -18.49 -5.85
CA GLY A 10 11.31 -19.72 -5.74
C GLY A 10 12.02 -20.09 -7.04
N GLU A 11 11.91 -21.35 -7.47
CA GLU A 11 12.45 -21.86 -8.75
C GLU A 11 11.35 -21.98 -9.84
N SER A 12 10.16 -21.39 -9.61
CA SER A 12 9.03 -21.45 -10.53
C SER A 12 9.19 -20.50 -11.72
N GLU A 13 8.35 -20.66 -12.74
CA GLU A 13 8.21 -19.68 -13.85
C GLU A 13 7.23 -18.55 -13.52
N THR A 14 6.99 -18.30 -12.23
CA THR A 14 6.08 -17.26 -11.75
C THR A 14 6.88 -16.15 -11.08
N TYR A 15 6.48 -14.93 -11.37
CA TYR A 15 7.11 -13.72 -10.85
C TYR A 15 6.08 -12.87 -10.10
N ILE A 16 6.50 -12.30 -8.97
CA ILE A 16 5.81 -11.16 -8.36
C ILE A 16 6.22 -9.94 -9.18
N GLN A 17 5.23 -9.20 -9.65
CA GLN A 17 5.44 -8.01 -10.45
C GLN A 17 4.57 -6.88 -9.94
N PHE A 18 5.13 -5.69 -9.84
CA PHE A 18 4.36 -4.46 -9.73
C PHE A 18 5.07 -3.28 -10.43
N PRO A 19 4.31 -2.37 -11.04
CA PRO A 19 4.85 -1.16 -11.64
C PRO A 19 5.40 -0.24 -10.55
N ILE A 20 6.55 0.36 -10.81
CA ILE A 20 7.10 1.41 -9.97
C ILE A 20 6.80 2.74 -10.67
N ASN A 21 5.82 3.44 -10.16
CA ASN A 21 5.35 4.71 -10.70
C ASN A 21 6.30 5.85 -10.30
N TYR A 22 7.10 5.62 -9.25
CA TYR A 22 7.95 6.63 -8.70
C TYR A 22 9.20 6.06 -8.05
N LEU A 23 10.35 6.69 -8.30
CA LEU A 23 11.62 6.32 -7.69
C LEU A 23 12.19 7.53 -6.93
N GLN A 24 12.01 7.56 -5.62
CA GLN A 24 12.63 8.58 -4.79
C GLN A 24 14.01 8.14 -4.34
N GLN A 25 15.06 8.72 -4.93
CA GLN A 25 16.43 8.45 -4.54
C GLN A 25 16.94 9.46 -3.51
N GLU A 26 16.58 10.73 -3.67
CA GLU A 26 16.97 11.80 -2.76
C GLU A 26 16.06 13.00 -2.96
N TRP A 27 15.60 13.63 -1.88
CA TRP A 27 14.83 14.85 -1.98
C TRP A 27 15.74 16.00 -2.45
N VAL A 28 15.44 16.57 -3.61
CA VAL A 28 16.10 17.79 -4.09
C VAL A 28 15.21 18.99 -3.76
N SER A 29 15.69 19.83 -2.84
CA SER A 29 15.00 21.05 -2.44
C SER A 29 14.68 21.93 -3.65
N GLY A 30 13.42 22.31 -3.80
CA GLY A 30 12.95 23.24 -4.81
C GLY A 30 12.29 22.60 -6.04
N GLN A 31 12.20 21.27 -6.11
CA GLN A 31 11.48 20.56 -7.18
C GLN A 31 10.51 19.51 -6.62
N PRO A 32 9.59 19.88 -5.73
CA PRO A 32 8.71 18.93 -5.06
C PRO A 32 7.79 18.17 -6.02
N TRP A 33 7.32 18.76 -7.06
CA TRP A 33 6.37 18.17 -8.01
C TRP A 33 6.97 17.09 -8.91
N GLU A 34 8.27 17.03 -9.07
CA GLU A 34 8.95 16.00 -9.87
C GLU A 34 9.02 14.65 -9.12
N TYR A 35 8.67 14.65 -7.84
CA TYR A 35 8.82 13.52 -6.92
C TYR A 35 7.51 13.12 -6.23
N GLU A 36 6.39 13.61 -6.73
CA GLU A 36 5.06 13.29 -6.19
C GLU A 36 4.42 12.18 -7.03
N PHE A 37 3.83 11.17 -6.38
CA PHE A 37 3.04 10.20 -7.10
C PHE A 37 1.57 10.27 -6.67
N TRP A 38 0.78 10.98 -7.50
CA TRP A 38 -0.60 11.30 -7.23
C TRP A 38 -1.61 10.30 -7.81
N ASN A 39 -1.18 9.47 -8.76
CA ASN A 39 -2.08 8.59 -9.51
C ASN A 39 -2.24 7.20 -8.92
N GLY A 40 -1.69 6.96 -7.72
CA GLY A 40 -1.65 5.63 -7.12
C GLY A 40 -0.46 4.80 -7.61
N GLY A 41 -0.30 3.59 -7.07
CA GLY A 41 0.77 2.67 -7.43
C GLY A 41 1.88 2.56 -6.40
N PHE A 42 3.10 2.25 -6.83
CA PHE A 42 4.24 2.01 -5.95
C PHE A 42 5.40 2.98 -6.16
N ALA A 43 6.08 3.30 -5.06
CA ALA A 43 7.41 3.87 -5.07
C ALA A 43 8.38 2.91 -4.38
N ILE A 44 9.65 2.85 -4.83
CA ILE A 44 10.73 2.21 -4.08
C ILE A 44 11.46 3.29 -3.29
N SER A 45 11.66 3.04 -2.00
CA SER A 45 12.26 3.99 -1.08
C SER A 45 13.20 3.31 -0.10
N ASN A 46 14.08 4.10 0.50
CA ASN A 46 14.86 3.77 1.68
C ASN A 46 14.86 4.92 2.70
N PHE A 47 13.94 5.86 2.53
CA PHE A 47 13.82 7.02 3.41
C PHE A 47 13.15 6.66 4.74
N HIS A 48 13.71 7.20 5.82
CA HIS A 48 13.22 6.99 7.18
C HIS A 48 13.27 8.28 8.01
N ASN A 49 12.95 9.42 7.38
CA ASN A 49 12.78 10.68 8.09
C ASN A 49 11.47 10.65 8.89
N MET A 50 11.56 10.49 10.21
CA MET A 50 10.41 10.32 11.11
C MET A 50 9.85 11.66 11.64
N THR A 51 10.29 12.80 11.13
CA THR A 51 9.95 14.12 11.71
C THR A 51 9.09 15.00 10.82
N GLN A 52 9.02 14.72 9.51
CA GLN A 52 8.29 15.53 8.56
C GLN A 52 7.01 14.80 8.10
N GLY A 53 5.85 15.32 8.47
CA GLY A 53 4.53 14.74 8.21
C GLY A 53 3.77 15.46 7.11
N ASP A 54 4.36 15.63 5.94
CA ASP A 54 3.72 16.24 4.77
C ASP A 54 4.07 15.49 3.49
N TYR A 55 3.49 15.94 2.35
CA TYR A 55 3.66 15.30 1.05
C TYR A 55 5.11 15.30 0.55
N GLN A 56 5.96 16.18 1.04
CA GLN A 56 7.38 16.20 0.68
C GLN A 56 8.15 15.01 1.25
N ASN A 57 7.59 14.32 2.22
CA ASN A 57 8.14 13.13 2.87
C ASN A 57 7.24 11.90 2.73
N GLN A 58 6.47 11.81 1.64
CA GLN A 58 5.47 10.77 1.43
C GLN A 58 6.03 9.35 1.35
N CYS A 59 7.30 9.19 0.94
CA CYS A 59 7.95 7.89 0.79
C CYS A 59 8.80 7.47 1.98
N SER A 60 8.82 8.20 3.09
CA SER A 60 9.51 7.77 4.31
C SER A 60 8.68 6.80 5.13
N VAL A 61 9.33 5.75 5.63
CA VAL A 61 8.73 4.85 6.62
C VAL A 61 8.89 5.41 8.05
N TYR A 62 7.87 5.23 8.89
CA TYR A 62 7.97 5.61 10.31
C TYR A 62 8.70 4.52 11.12
N TRP A 63 9.94 4.27 10.73
CA TRP A 63 10.84 3.30 11.34
C TRP A 63 12.30 3.73 11.17
N PRO A 64 13.14 3.69 12.22
CA PRO A 64 14.47 4.30 12.18
C PRO A 64 15.49 3.61 11.29
N ASN A 65 15.23 2.37 10.87
CA ASN A 65 16.17 1.54 10.12
C ASN A 65 15.82 1.35 8.63
N GLY A 66 14.74 1.98 8.15
CA GLY A 66 14.26 1.80 6.77
C GLY A 66 13.43 0.53 6.60
N GLY A 67 13.80 -0.36 5.65
CA GLY A 67 13.06 -1.58 5.36
C GLY A 67 13.02 -2.60 6.51
N HIS A 68 12.19 -3.64 6.37
CA HIS A 68 12.08 -4.72 7.35
C HIS A 68 13.32 -5.62 7.30
N SER A 69 13.62 -6.21 6.15
CA SER A 69 14.76 -7.13 5.97
C SER A 69 16.03 -6.46 5.45
N GLY A 70 15.96 -5.18 5.11
CA GLY A 70 17.08 -4.43 4.55
C GLY A 70 16.90 -2.92 4.71
N LYS A 71 17.35 -2.17 3.70
CA LYS A 71 17.15 -0.71 3.68
C LYS A 71 15.99 -0.29 2.80
N ASN A 72 15.78 -1.03 1.70
CA ASN A 72 14.78 -0.69 0.69
C ASN A 72 13.44 -1.34 1.04
N PHE A 73 12.37 -0.66 0.67
CA PHE A 73 11.00 -1.12 0.80
C PHE A 73 10.15 -0.48 -0.30
N ALA A 74 8.95 -0.98 -0.52
CA ALA A 74 7.98 -0.34 -1.39
C ALA A 74 6.98 0.48 -0.59
N VAL A 75 6.54 1.61 -1.15
CA VAL A 75 5.44 2.42 -0.61
C VAL A 75 4.26 2.30 -1.57
N ALA A 76 3.16 1.75 -1.08
CA ALA A 76 1.89 1.70 -1.79
C ALA A 76 1.09 2.97 -1.51
N PHE A 77 0.47 3.52 -2.55
CA PHE A 77 -0.41 4.68 -2.49
C PHE A 77 -1.65 4.49 -3.35
N GLY A 78 -2.73 5.10 -2.93
CA GLY A 78 -3.98 5.17 -3.67
C GLY A 78 -5.07 4.28 -3.08
N TYR A 79 -6.32 4.69 -3.28
CA TYR A 79 -7.48 3.97 -2.77
C TYR A 79 -8.63 3.99 -3.78
N SER A 80 -9.56 3.07 -3.63
CA SER A 80 -10.74 3.01 -4.48
C SER A 80 -11.65 4.21 -4.18
N ASP A 81 -12.07 4.90 -5.24
CA ASP A 81 -12.95 6.05 -5.14
C ASP A 81 -14.43 5.61 -5.04
N SER A 82 -14.74 4.88 -3.96
CA SER A 82 -16.12 4.45 -3.69
C SER A 82 -17.02 5.59 -3.21
N TYR A 83 -16.46 6.77 -2.95
CA TYR A 83 -17.25 7.93 -2.50
C TYR A 83 -18.07 8.58 -3.62
N ASN A 84 -17.68 8.37 -4.87
CA ASN A 84 -18.35 8.98 -6.04
C ASN A 84 -18.96 7.97 -7.02
N ASP A 85 -18.74 6.66 -6.84
CA ASP A 85 -19.26 5.64 -7.72
C ASP A 85 -19.85 4.46 -6.93
N SER A 86 -20.99 3.95 -7.41
CA SER A 86 -21.67 2.78 -6.83
C SER A 86 -20.92 1.46 -7.09
N GLN A 87 -19.84 1.48 -7.86
CA GLN A 87 -18.92 0.36 -8.08
C GLN A 87 -17.51 0.81 -7.75
N ALA A 88 -16.96 0.30 -6.65
CA ALA A 88 -15.56 0.52 -6.29
C ALA A 88 -14.66 0.02 -7.44
N THR A 89 -13.95 0.94 -8.08
CA THR A 89 -12.88 0.57 -8.99
C THR A 89 -11.56 0.62 -8.24
N TYR A 90 -10.68 -0.33 -8.51
CA TYR A 90 -9.35 -0.39 -7.89
C TYR A 90 -8.27 0.18 -8.81
N ASP A 91 -8.67 0.98 -9.80
CA ASP A 91 -7.75 1.51 -10.83
C ASP A 91 -6.66 2.39 -10.24
N LYS A 92 -6.99 3.14 -9.20
CA LYS A 92 -6.03 4.00 -8.47
C LYS A 92 -5.31 3.30 -7.31
N CYS A 93 -5.58 2.03 -7.07
CA CYS A 93 -4.87 1.29 -6.03
C CYS A 93 -3.55 0.74 -6.55
N ALA A 94 -2.55 0.67 -5.68
CA ALA A 94 -1.34 -0.11 -5.95
C ALA A 94 -1.71 -1.59 -6.13
N LYS A 95 -1.15 -2.26 -7.15
CA LYS A 95 -1.47 -3.66 -7.46
C LYS A 95 -0.21 -4.50 -7.56
N ILE A 96 -0.26 -5.68 -6.94
CA ILE A 96 0.77 -6.72 -7.02
C ILE A 96 0.23 -7.83 -7.90
N TYR A 97 0.97 -8.22 -8.93
CA TYR A 97 0.59 -9.24 -9.89
C TYR A 97 1.45 -10.50 -9.74
N LEU A 98 0.85 -11.67 -9.96
CA LEU A 98 1.56 -12.91 -10.27
C LEU A 98 1.45 -13.17 -11.77
N THR A 99 2.59 -13.34 -12.44
CA THR A 99 2.67 -13.45 -13.90
C THR A 99 3.85 -14.30 -14.33
N ASP A 100 3.85 -14.81 -15.58
CA ASP A 100 5.01 -15.40 -16.22
C ASP A 100 5.85 -14.38 -17.02
N ALA A 101 5.48 -13.11 -16.97
CA ALA A 101 6.24 -12.06 -17.64
C ALA A 101 7.62 -11.86 -16.97
N THR A 102 8.67 -11.89 -17.78
CA THR A 102 10.07 -11.76 -17.34
C THR A 102 10.66 -10.37 -17.60
N GLY A 103 9.83 -9.39 -17.94
CA GLY A 103 10.28 -8.03 -18.22
C GLY A 103 9.17 -7.00 -18.11
N TYR A 104 9.54 -5.75 -18.18
CA TYR A 104 8.64 -4.61 -18.14
C TYR A 104 8.50 -3.93 -19.51
N ARG A 105 7.27 -3.58 -19.90
CA ARG A 105 7.04 -2.61 -20.99
C ARG A 105 7.33 -1.20 -20.50
N VAL A 106 8.03 -0.45 -21.34
CA VAL A 106 8.39 0.95 -21.10
C VAL A 106 7.35 1.92 -21.70
N GLU A 107 6.33 1.43 -22.39
CA GLU A 107 5.48 2.25 -23.26
C GLU A 107 4.26 2.88 -22.58
N ASN A 108 3.75 2.33 -21.47
CA ASN A 108 2.69 2.93 -20.68
C ASN A 108 2.99 2.72 -19.20
N ASP A 109 3.00 3.79 -18.44
CA ASP A 109 3.48 3.85 -17.06
C ASP A 109 2.67 3.02 -16.05
N ASP A 110 1.51 2.48 -16.43
CA ASP A 110 0.54 1.91 -15.51
C ASP A 110 0.19 0.44 -15.77
N GLU A 111 0.70 -0.21 -16.82
CA GLU A 111 0.35 -1.58 -17.13
C GLU A 111 1.53 -2.54 -16.94
N PRO A 112 1.30 -3.70 -16.27
CA PRO A 112 2.27 -4.76 -16.22
C PRO A 112 2.58 -5.24 -17.64
N VAL A 113 3.79 -5.75 -17.84
CA VAL A 113 4.19 -6.35 -19.11
C VAL A 113 3.20 -7.45 -19.50
N GLU A 114 2.95 -7.57 -20.80
CA GLU A 114 2.19 -8.69 -21.34
C GLU A 114 2.75 -10.03 -20.84
N GLY A 115 1.98 -10.67 -20.01
CA GLY A 115 2.27 -11.98 -19.44
C GLY A 115 0.95 -12.66 -19.13
N THR A 116 1.03 -13.98 -18.96
CA THR A 116 -0.14 -14.77 -18.54
C THR A 116 -0.27 -14.64 -17.03
N PRO A 117 -1.46 -14.33 -16.49
CA PRO A 117 -1.69 -14.37 -15.06
C PRO A 117 -1.34 -15.75 -14.50
N LYS A 118 -0.53 -15.78 -13.46
CA LYS A 118 -0.25 -16.97 -12.66
C LYS A 118 -1.03 -16.87 -11.35
N TYR A 119 -1.22 -17.99 -10.71
CA TYR A 119 -2.03 -18.07 -9.50
C TYR A 119 -1.23 -18.65 -8.36
N GLY A 120 -1.46 -18.13 -7.18
CA GLY A 120 -0.80 -18.58 -5.95
C GLY A 120 -1.54 -18.15 -4.71
N LYS A 121 -0.98 -18.54 -3.58
CA LYS A 121 -1.40 -18.12 -2.26
C LYS A 121 -0.44 -17.05 -1.76
N PHE A 122 -0.96 -15.86 -1.50
CA PHE A 122 -0.25 -14.85 -0.73
C PHE A 122 -0.32 -15.25 0.74
N ASN A 123 0.82 -15.60 1.32
CA ASN A 123 0.90 -16.06 2.70
C ASN A 123 0.94 -14.87 3.66
N SER A 124 1.85 -13.93 3.43
CA SER A 124 2.02 -12.76 4.29
C SER A 124 2.73 -11.61 3.59
N VAL A 125 2.65 -10.44 4.22
CA VAL A 125 3.43 -9.24 3.87
C VAL A 125 3.79 -8.49 5.15
N TRP A 126 4.95 -7.85 5.19
CA TRP A 126 5.27 -6.92 6.27
C TRP A 126 4.80 -5.52 5.90
N VAL A 127 4.16 -4.83 6.85
CA VAL A 127 3.64 -3.47 6.68
C VAL A 127 4.14 -2.54 7.77
N CYS A 128 4.35 -1.28 7.42
CA CYS A 128 4.67 -0.21 8.36
C CYS A 128 3.98 1.09 7.93
N ASN A 129 3.55 1.91 8.88
CA ASN A 129 3.06 3.25 8.56
C ASN A 129 4.17 4.07 7.89
N THR A 130 3.81 4.80 6.82
CA THR A 130 4.69 5.87 6.34
C THR A 130 4.73 7.01 7.36
N THR A 131 5.79 7.79 7.35
CA THR A 131 5.90 8.94 8.26
C THR A 131 4.80 9.96 8.03
N TYR A 132 4.45 10.20 6.77
CA TYR A 132 3.38 11.13 6.44
C TYR A 132 2.04 10.67 7.04
N ALA A 133 1.60 9.45 6.77
CA ALA A 133 0.35 8.93 7.33
C ALA A 133 0.38 8.89 8.87
N TYR A 134 1.48 8.44 9.47
CA TYR A 134 1.61 8.34 10.93
C TYR A 134 1.46 9.71 11.61
N LEU A 135 2.19 10.73 11.14
CA LEU A 135 2.17 12.06 11.77
C LEU A 135 0.85 12.78 11.54
N VAL A 136 0.21 12.59 10.37
CA VAL A 136 -1.15 13.13 10.15
C VAL A 136 -2.17 12.45 11.06
N MET A 137 -2.14 11.15 11.24
CA MET A 137 -3.01 10.46 12.21
C MET A 137 -2.77 10.93 13.64
N LYS A 138 -1.52 11.20 14.00
CA LYS A 138 -1.12 11.60 15.34
C LYS A 138 -1.48 13.04 15.67
N ASP A 139 -1.18 13.97 14.78
CA ASP A 139 -1.18 15.41 15.03
C ASP A 139 -2.27 16.16 14.25
N GLY A 140 -2.81 15.55 13.18
CA GLY A 140 -3.69 16.21 12.21
C GLY A 140 -2.89 17.08 11.23
N ASN A 141 -3.60 17.64 10.26
CA ASN A 141 -3.12 18.67 9.34
C ASN A 141 -4.27 19.58 8.89
N SER A 142 -4.06 20.42 7.87
CA SER A 142 -5.08 21.34 7.37
C SER A 142 -6.26 20.65 6.66
N PHE A 143 -6.16 19.38 6.30
CA PHE A 143 -7.21 18.62 5.63
C PHE A 143 -8.01 17.75 6.60
N THR A 144 -7.44 17.38 7.74
CA THR A 144 -8.08 16.54 8.75
C THR A 144 -8.90 17.37 9.75
N GLN A 145 -9.85 16.72 10.43
CA GLN A 145 -10.62 17.33 11.50
C GLN A 145 -9.89 17.34 12.86
N GLY A 146 -8.57 17.29 12.84
CA GLY A 146 -7.69 17.15 13.99
C GLY A 146 -6.98 15.79 14.01
N SER A 147 -6.35 15.44 15.13
CA SER A 147 -5.73 14.11 15.27
C SER A 147 -6.78 13.00 15.23
N LEU A 148 -6.39 11.81 14.78
CA LEU A 148 -7.30 10.67 14.72
C LEU A 148 -7.81 10.27 16.12
N SER A 149 -6.99 10.48 17.16
CA SER A 149 -7.38 10.25 18.56
C SER A 149 -8.48 11.22 19.03
N ALA A 150 -8.41 12.50 18.65
CA ALA A 150 -9.44 13.49 18.99
C ALA A 150 -10.78 13.18 18.30
N GLN A 151 -10.72 12.60 17.11
CA GLN A 151 -11.88 12.18 16.33
C GLN A 151 -12.46 10.83 16.79
N LYS A 152 -11.77 10.08 17.65
CA LYS A 152 -12.06 8.68 17.97
C LYS A 152 -12.13 7.83 16.68
N GLY A 153 -11.23 8.10 15.77
CA GLY A 153 -11.23 7.52 14.44
C GLY A 153 -10.36 6.29 14.30
N TRP A 154 -10.39 5.72 13.10
CA TRP A 154 -9.61 4.55 12.72
C TRP A 154 -9.10 4.68 11.28
N PHE A 155 -8.05 3.92 10.96
CA PHE A 155 -7.47 3.84 9.61
C PHE A 155 -6.91 2.45 9.37
N LYS A 156 -7.21 1.85 8.21
CA LYS A 156 -6.77 0.50 7.84
C LYS A 156 -6.30 0.43 6.40
N VAL A 157 -5.40 -0.51 6.12
CA VAL A 157 -5.11 -1.01 4.78
C VAL A 157 -5.97 -2.23 4.52
N VAL A 158 -6.44 -2.38 3.28
CA VAL A 158 -7.26 -3.51 2.83
C VAL A 158 -6.60 -4.14 1.62
N PHE A 159 -6.19 -5.39 1.74
CA PHE A 159 -5.67 -6.20 0.65
C PHE A 159 -6.85 -6.89 -0.03
N VAL A 160 -7.05 -6.65 -1.32
CA VAL A 160 -8.21 -7.15 -2.07
C VAL A 160 -7.75 -8.07 -3.18
N ALA A 161 -8.24 -9.32 -3.18
CA ALA A 161 -7.98 -10.25 -4.26
C ALA A 161 -8.79 -9.87 -5.51
N LEU A 162 -8.11 -9.63 -6.62
CA LEU A 162 -8.71 -9.38 -7.92
C LEU A 162 -8.55 -10.60 -8.83
N ASP A 163 -9.51 -10.79 -9.73
CA ASP A 163 -9.40 -11.77 -10.82
C ASP A 163 -8.52 -11.23 -11.97
N ALA A 164 -8.29 -12.06 -12.99
CA ALA A 164 -7.46 -11.71 -14.16
C ALA A 164 -8.06 -10.55 -15.00
N THR A 165 -9.30 -10.15 -14.75
CA THR A 165 -9.95 -8.99 -15.39
C THR A 165 -9.92 -7.74 -14.53
N GLY A 166 -9.24 -7.79 -13.37
CA GLY A 166 -9.12 -6.68 -12.42
C GLY A 166 -10.34 -6.48 -11.52
N LYS A 167 -11.29 -7.43 -11.50
CA LYS A 167 -12.50 -7.34 -10.67
C LYS A 167 -12.28 -8.01 -9.30
N PRO A 168 -12.86 -7.45 -8.22
CA PRO A 168 -12.76 -8.05 -6.90
C PRO A 168 -13.44 -9.42 -6.85
N THR A 169 -12.78 -10.38 -6.23
CA THR A 169 -13.27 -11.74 -6.02
C THR A 169 -14.20 -11.86 -4.82
N GLY A 170 -14.35 -10.80 -4.04
CA GLY A 170 -15.05 -10.78 -2.77
C GLY A 170 -14.23 -11.32 -1.59
N LYS A 171 -12.92 -11.54 -1.79
CA LYS A 171 -11.98 -11.91 -0.72
C LYS A 171 -11.06 -10.77 -0.43
N GLU A 172 -10.95 -10.41 0.84
CA GLU A 172 -10.11 -9.32 1.31
C GLU A 172 -9.52 -9.63 2.69
N VAL A 173 -8.44 -8.94 3.02
CA VAL A 173 -7.79 -8.96 4.34
C VAL A 173 -7.60 -7.53 4.79
N GLU A 174 -8.22 -7.20 5.91
CA GLU A 174 -8.12 -5.89 6.55
C GLU A 174 -7.02 -5.88 7.61
N TYR A 175 -6.29 -4.78 7.68
CA TYR A 175 -5.30 -4.58 8.72
C TYR A 175 -5.31 -3.14 9.24
N TYR A 176 -5.67 -2.97 10.50
CA TYR A 176 -5.76 -1.67 11.12
C TYR A 176 -4.37 -1.09 11.41
N LEU A 177 -4.09 0.07 10.81
CA LEU A 177 -2.87 0.86 11.03
C LEU A 177 -3.01 1.78 12.24
N ALA A 178 -4.26 2.18 12.56
CA ALA A 178 -4.59 2.94 13.75
C ALA A 178 -6.04 2.67 14.19
N ASN A 179 -6.29 2.68 15.51
CA ASN A 179 -7.64 2.63 16.06
C ASN A 179 -7.75 3.41 17.37
N PHE A 180 -8.73 4.32 17.41
CA PHE A 180 -9.17 5.08 18.57
C PHE A 180 -10.70 4.98 18.77
N ASP A 181 -11.37 4.16 17.95
CA ASP A 181 -12.79 3.82 18.10
C ASP A 181 -12.93 2.54 18.93
N SER A 182 -13.41 2.66 20.15
CA SER A 182 -13.55 1.52 21.06
C SER A 182 -14.52 0.43 20.56
N SER A 183 -15.43 0.76 19.64
CA SER A 183 -16.32 -0.23 19.02
C SER A 183 -15.57 -1.18 18.09
N LYS A 184 -14.36 -0.81 17.64
CA LYS A 184 -13.52 -1.56 16.74
C LYS A 184 -12.32 -2.25 17.42
N ASP A 185 -12.21 -2.18 18.74
CA ASP A 185 -11.08 -2.76 19.47
C ASP A 185 -10.91 -4.28 19.22
N ALA A 186 -12.02 -5.01 19.24
CA ALA A 186 -11.98 -6.45 19.03
C ALA A 186 -11.60 -6.84 17.58
N GLU A 187 -12.10 -6.10 16.60
CA GLU A 187 -11.84 -6.32 15.18
C GLU A 187 -10.42 -5.92 14.80
N SER A 188 -9.98 -4.76 15.27
CA SER A 188 -8.68 -4.19 14.93
C SER A 188 -7.50 -4.83 15.67
N GLY A 189 -7.73 -5.45 16.81
CA GLY A 189 -6.68 -5.85 17.74
C GLY A 189 -5.85 -4.67 18.27
N LEU A 190 -6.42 -3.45 18.23
CA LEU A 190 -5.80 -2.21 18.68
C LEU A 190 -6.76 -1.43 19.58
N THR A 191 -6.24 -0.89 20.67
CA THR A 191 -6.96 0.03 21.57
C THR A 191 -6.18 1.32 21.72
N ASN A 192 -6.79 2.45 21.32
CA ASN A 192 -6.24 3.80 21.45
C ASN A 192 -4.78 3.92 20.94
N LYS A 193 -4.50 3.44 19.73
CA LYS A 193 -3.13 3.31 19.25
C LYS A 193 -2.99 3.50 17.73
N ILE A 194 -1.85 4.08 17.33
CA ILE A 194 -1.30 3.99 15.97
C ILE A 194 -0.21 2.93 16.01
N ARG A 195 -0.19 1.99 15.06
CA ARG A 195 0.88 0.98 14.97
C ARG A 195 2.21 1.64 14.63
N THR A 196 3.27 1.13 15.22
CA THR A 196 4.65 1.53 14.96
C THR A 196 5.46 0.32 14.53
N GLY A 197 6.51 0.58 13.73
CA GLY A 197 7.40 -0.46 13.23
C GLY A 197 6.75 -1.38 12.22
N TRP A 198 7.51 -2.35 11.77
CA TRP A 198 7.08 -3.37 10.85
C TRP A 198 6.23 -4.43 11.55
N ASN A 199 5.12 -4.78 10.93
CA ASN A 199 4.17 -5.77 11.43
C ASN A 199 3.83 -6.74 10.30
N GLN A 200 3.87 -8.05 10.58
CA GLN A 200 3.46 -9.05 9.61
C GLN A 200 1.93 -9.15 9.54
N VAL A 201 1.41 -9.18 8.32
CA VAL A 201 -0.01 -9.38 8.02
C VAL A 201 -0.17 -10.74 7.35
N ASP A 202 -1.02 -11.58 7.92
CA ASP A 202 -1.43 -12.85 7.30
C ASP A 202 -2.41 -12.56 6.15
N LEU A 203 -2.04 -12.92 4.94
CA LEU A 203 -2.83 -12.74 3.72
C LEU A 203 -3.58 -14.01 3.29
N SER A 204 -3.53 -15.09 4.07
CA SER A 204 -4.18 -16.37 3.73
C SER A 204 -5.69 -16.26 3.51
N GLY A 205 -6.34 -15.24 4.07
CA GLY A 205 -7.75 -14.91 3.84
C GLY A 205 -8.09 -14.55 2.39
N LEU A 206 -7.11 -14.15 1.57
CA LEU A 206 -7.30 -13.88 0.15
C LEU A 206 -7.59 -15.16 -0.66
N GLY A 207 -7.23 -16.34 -0.11
CA GLY A 207 -7.44 -17.66 -0.72
C GLY A 207 -6.20 -18.22 -1.39
N ASP A 208 -6.35 -19.43 -1.93
CA ASP A 208 -5.21 -20.22 -2.41
C ASP A 208 -4.92 -20.03 -3.92
N SER A 209 -5.75 -19.26 -4.63
CA SER A 209 -5.62 -19.06 -6.09
C SER A 209 -5.90 -17.61 -6.46
N VAL A 210 -4.91 -16.76 -6.22
CA VAL A 210 -4.96 -15.31 -6.44
C VAL A 210 -3.90 -14.93 -7.46
N CYS A 211 -4.28 -14.15 -8.47
CA CYS A 211 -3.32 -13.63 -9.47
C CYS A 211 -2.97 -12.17 -9.25
N THR A 212 -3.84 -11.40 -8.59
CA THR A 212 -3.62 -9.96 -8.37
C THR A 212 -4.14 -9.56 -7.00
N VAL A 213 -3.36 -8.76 -6.29
CA VAL A 213 -3.76 -8.14 -5.01
C VAL A 213 -3.70 -6.62 -5.16
N ALA A 214 -4.85 -5.95 -4.98
CA ALA A 214 -4.90 -4.51 -4.84
C ALA A 214 -4.73 -4.11 -3.37
N ILE A 215 -4.04 -3.00 -3.13
CA ILE A 215 -3.85 -2.41 -1.81
C ILE A 215 -4.73 -1.18 -1.73
N ASN A 216 -5.79 -1.28 -0.96
CA ASN A 216 -6.79 -0.23 -0.74
C ASN A 216 -6.68 0.33 0.69
N PHE A 217 -7.30 1.46 0.93
CA PHE A 217 -7.35 2.09 2.24
C PHE A 217 -8.77 2.50 2.61
N GLU A 218 -9.08 2.40 3.88
CA GLU A 218 -10.31 2.90 4.47
C GLU A 218 -10.01 3.61 5.79
N GLY A 219 -10.80 4.63 6.09
CA GLY A 219 -10.63 5.41 7.30
C GLY A 219 -11.87 6.21 7.66
N SER A 220 -12.01 6.52 8.95
CA SER A 220 -13.12 7.31 9.47
C SER A 220 -12.97 8.82 9.17
N ASP A 221 -11.74 9.31 8.96
CA ASP A 221 -11.48 10.70 8.62
C ASP A 221 -11.56 10.89 7.11
N SER A 222 -12.74 11.30 6.66
CA SER A 222 -13.06 11.51 5.25
C SER A 222 -13.92 12.76 5.05
N SER A 223 -13.96 13.24 3.82
CA SER A 223 -14.74 14.39 3.38
C SER A 223 -15.44 14.09 2.05
N ALA A 224 -16.12 15.08 1.49
CA ALA A 224 -16.67 14.98 0.14
C ALA A 224 -15.59 14.76 -0.95
N TYR A 225 -14.33 14.92 -0.63
CA TYR A 225 -13.18 14.74 -1.54
C TYR A 225 -12.45 13.40 -1.32
N GLY A 226 -12.97 12.52 -0.46
CA GLY A 226 -12.39 11.23 -0.12
C GLY A 226 -11.70 11.21 1.25
N LEU A 227 -10.71 10.33 1.41
CA LEU A 227 -9.95 10.20 2.65
C LEU A 227 -9.09 11.44 2.93
N ASN A 228 -9.17 11.95 4.17
CA ASN A 228 -8.30 13.03 4.63
C ASN A 228 -6.98 12.48 5.21
N THR A 229 -7.00 11.27 5.77
CA THR A 229 -5.78 10.55 6.16
C THR A 229 -5.02 10.13 4.91
N PRO A 230 -3.72 10.44 4.78
CA PRO A 230 -2.93 10.06 3.62
C PRO A 230 -2.91 8.53 3.40
N ALA A 231 -3.37 8.09 2.23
CA ALA A 231 -3.55 6.68 1.88
C ALA A 231 -2.22 6.03 1.45
N TYR A 232 -1.27 5.93 2.38
CA TYR A 232 0.07 5.38 2.18
C TYR A 232 0.39 4.29 3.20
N VAL A 233 1.03 3.22 2.74
CA VAL A 233 1.64 2.19 3.59
C VAL A 233 2.97 1.72 2.98
N ALA A 234 3.98 1.54 3.82
CA ALA A 234 5.20 0.85 3.41
C ALA A 234 4.99 -0.65 3.51
N ILE A 235 5.45 -1.39 2.50
CA ILE A 235 5.41 -2.86 2.45
C ILE A 235 6.80 -3.42 2.17
N ASP A 236 7.06 -4.62 2.70
CA ASP A 236 8.30 -5.36 2.50
C ASP A 236 8.04 -6.87 2.66
N ASP A 237 8.98 -7.71 2.21
CA ASP A 237 8.98 -9.17 2.39
C ASP A 237 7.61 -9.84 2.12
N ILE A 238 7.16 -9.76 0.87
CA ILE A 238 5.94 -10.44 0.41
C ILE A 238 6.26 -11.94 0.27
N ASP A 239 5.52 -12.78 0.99
CA ASP A 239 5.62 -14.23 0.93
C ASP A 239 4.47 -14.84 0.11
N VAL A 240 4.83 -15.62 -0.93
CA VAL A 240 3.88 -16.23 -1.86
C VAL A 240 4.25 -17.69 -2.12
N THR A 241 3.25 -18.56 -2.13
CA THR A 241 3.34 -19.93 -2.64
C THR A 241 2.61 -20.04 -3.97
N VAL A 242 3.31 -20.47 -5.01
CA VAL A 242 2.74 -20.61 -6.36
C VAL A 242 2.00 -21.94 -6.48
N ASN A 243 0.88 -21.92 -7.19
CA ASN A 243 0.19 -23.14 -7.60
C ASN A 243 0.92 -23.75 -8.81
N GLU A 244 1.36 -25.01 -8.67
CA GLU A 244 1.93 -25.79 -9.76
C GLU A 244 0.85 -26.18 -10.80
#